data_9b4995a5456ea7ca933fa5172cda02a3
#
_entry.id   9b4995a5456ea7ca933fa5172cda02a3
#
_cell.length_a   1.000
_cell.length_b   1.000
_cell.length_c   1.000
_cell.angle_alpha   90.00
_cell.angle_beta   90.00
_cell.angle_gamma   90.00
#
_symmetry.space_group_name_H-M   'P 1'
#
loop_
_entity.id
_entity.type
_entity.pdbx_description
1 polymer ?
#
loop_
_entity_poly.entity_id
_entity_poly.type
_entity_poly.pdbx_seq_one_letter_code
_entity_poly.pdbx_strand_id
1 'polypeptide(L)'
;MISTINSDFFTELIDKKDMQKYTSEKNVLLTIALLKKHGIKKVVVSPGSTNVTFVASIQHDKWFELYSCVDERSAAYMACGLAAESKEPIVINCTGATSSRNYFPALTESYYRQLPILAITSTQDISKIGNMVCQVIDRSCQPKDTIKYSVHIPTITNYAEEIDCVNKINKAILELNHHGIGPVHINLTTTYSEDYSIDRLPTVRKIQRYLWGEELPELANYKKISIFIGSHLEWTEREIALI
;
A
#
# COMPACT_ATOMS: atom_id res chain seq x y z
N MET A 1 -14.35 50.74 13.03
CA MET A 1 -13.07 50.17 13.50
C MET A 1 -12.84 48.85 12.77
N ILE A 2 -12.05 48.86 11.75
CA ILE A 2 -11.66 47.60 11.05
C ILE A 2 -10.44 47.11 11.84
N SER A 3 -10.60 46.04 12.60
CA SER A 3 -9.48 45.39 13.28
C SER A 3 -8.60 44.74 12.25
N THR A 4 -7.37 45.16 12.19
CA THR A 4 -6.28 44.58 11.39
C THR A 4 -6.14 43.13 11.81
N ILE A 5 -6.51 42.19 10.94
CA ILE A 5 -6.28 40.77 11.14
C ILE A 5 -4.76 40.58 11.10
N ASN A 6 -4.22 40.06 12.20
CA ASN A 6 -2.78 39.97 12.42
C ASN A 6 -2.16 39.05 11.36
N SER A 7 -1.30 39.58 10.53
CA SER A 7 -0.58 38.87 9.45
C SER A 7 0.21 37.67 10.02
N ASP A 8 0.64 37.75 11.27
CA ASP A 8 1.47 36.75 11.93
C ASP A 8 0.70 35.45 12.16
N PHE A 9 -0.62 35.54 12.43
CA PHE A 9 -1.48 34.37 12.61
C PHE A 9 -1.63 33.57 11.29
N PHE A 10 -1.74 34.25 10.15
CA PHE A 10 -1.78 33.58 8.85
C PHE A 10 -0.42 33.02 8.44
N THR A 11 0.67 33.69 8.78
CA THR A 11 2.04 33.21 8.53
C THR A 11 2.32 31.97 9.40
N GLU A 12 1.92 31.98 10.66
CA GLU A 12 2.05 30.81 11.57
C GLU A 12 1.17 29.61 11.16
N LEU A 13 -0.01 29.86 10.57
CA LEU A 13 -0.86 28.83 9.97
C LEU A 13 -0.28 28.27 8.67
N ILE A 14 0.40 29.11 7.88
CA ILE A 14 1.06 28.70 6.63
C ILE A 14 2.32 27.90 6.95
N ASP A 15 3.14 28.33 7.93
CA ASP A 15 4.35 27.62 8.36
C ASP A 15 4.04 26.26 9.03
N LYS A 16 2.91 26.13 9.74
CA LYS A 16 2.40 24.84 10.23
C LYS A 16 1.89 23.92 9.12
N LYS A 17 1.56 24.45 7.95
CA LYS A 17 1.03 23.70 6.82
C LYS A 17 2.10 22.98 6.00
N ASP A 18 3.37 23.35 6.14
CA ASP A 18 4.48 22.79 5.36
C ASP A 18 5.25 21.66 6.07
N MET A 19 4.92 21.32 7.31
CA MET A 19 5.50 20.17 7.98
C MET A 19 4.77 18.89 7.56
N GLN A 20 5.46 18.09 6.76
CA GLN A 20 5.02 16.74 6.39
C GLN A 20 4.83 15.91 7.66
N LYS A 21 3.59 15.48 7.94
CA LYS A 21 3.25 14.69 9.11
C LYS A 21 2.40 13.48 8.70
N TYR A 22 2.79 12.35 9.25
CA TYR A 22 2.08 11.09 9.05
C TYR A 22 1.27 10.72 10.28
N THR A 23 0.26 9.89 10.07
CA THR A 23 -0.53 9.29 11.17
C THR A 23 0.36 8.51 12.13
N SER A 24 -0.08 8.36 13.39
CA SER A 24 0.56 7.44 14.35
C SER A 24 0.21 5.97 14.13
N GLU A 25 -0.72 5.64 13.22
CA GLU A 25 -1.11 4.26 12.92
C GLU A 25 0.04 3.49 12.24
N LYS A 26 0.64 2.57 12.98
CA LYS A 26 1.89 1.90 12.60
C LYS A 26 1.77 1.08 11.31
N ASN A 27 0.68 0.36 11.12
CA ASN A 27 0.40 -0.41 9.90
C ASN A 27 0.23 0.50 8.67
N VAL A 28 -0.37 1.68 8.83
CA VAL A 28 -0.48 2.70 7.78
C VAL A 28 0.90 3.24 7.44
N LEU A 29 1.72 3.59 8.44
CA LEU A 29 3.11 4.05 8.25
C LEU A 29 3.95 3.04 7.48
N LEU A 30 3.88 1.76 7.85
CA LEU A 30 4.61 0.69 7.16
C LEU A 30 4.16 0.51 5.72
N THR A 31 2.84 0.62 5.48
CA THR A 31 2.28 0.57 4.13
C THR A 31 2.84 1.70 3.26
N ILE A 32 2.81 2.95 3.75
CA ILE A 32 3.35 4.12 3.04
C ILE A 32 4.86 3.98 2.80
N ALA A 33 5.61 3.56 3.82
CA ALA A 33 7.06 3.36 3.72
C ALA A 33 7.42 2.30 2.67
N LEU A 34 6.67 1.19 2.59
CA LEU A 34 6.89 0.14 1.61
C LEU A 34 6.50 0.58 0.19
N LEU A 35 5.41 1.32 0.01
CA LEU A 35 5.09 1.92 -1.29
C LEU A 35 6.25 2.78 -1.80
N LYS A 36 6.79 3.66 -0.95
CA LYS A 36 7.97 4.48 -1.32
C LYS A 36 9.20 3.62 -1.63
N LYS A 37 9.46 2.60 -0.82
CA LYS A 37 10.62 1.72 -0.99
C LYS A 37 10.56 0.89 -2.28
N HIS A 38 9.35 0.55 -2.72
CA HIS A 38 9.10 -0.14 -3.99
C HIS A 38 8.94 0.80 -5.20
N GLY A 39 8.95 2.11 -4.99
CA GLY A 39 8.82 3.11 -6.07
C GLY A 39 7.39 3.32 -6.58
N ILE A 40 6.37 2.90 -5.82
CA ILE A 40 4.95 3.03 -6.21
C ILE A 40 4.42 4.37 -5.72
N LYS A 41 4.36 5.37 -6.59
CA LYS A 41 4.06 6.75 -6.21
C LYS A 41 2.71 7.30 -6.69
N LYS A 42 2.13 6.71 -7.74
CA LYS A 42 0.85 7.16 -8.29
C LYS A 42 -0.32 6.55 -7.51
N VAL A 43 -1.18 7.40 -6.94
CA VAL A 43 -2.31 6.97 -6.12
C VAL A 43 -3.58 7.67 -6.57
N VAL A 44 -4.58 6.92 -7.00
CA VAL A 44 -5.93 7.41 -7.26
C VAL A 44 -6.76 7.22 -6.00
N VAL A 45 -7.30 8.31 -5.46
CA VAL A 45 -7.96 8.35 -4.15
C VAL A 45 -9.44 8.68 -4.30
N SER A 46 -10.29 7.84 -3.70
CA SER A 46 -11.69 8.17 -3.39
C SER A 46 -11.80 8.38 -1.87
N PRO A 47 -11.77 9.66 -1.40
CA PRO A 47 -11.63 9.96 0.01
C PRO A 47 -12.90 9.64 0.81
N GLY A 48 -12.71 9.20 2.06
CA GLY A 48 -13.79 8.94 3.00
C GLY A 48 -13.26 8.70 4.42
N SER A 49 -14.13 8.42 5.38
CA SER A 49 -13.76 8.37 6.80
C SER A 49 -12.74 7.27 7.13
N THR A 50 -12.91 6.06 6.58
CA THR A 50 -12.02 4.94 6.95
C THR A 50 -10.63 5.02 6.32
N ASN A 51 -10.44 5.77 5.23
CA ASN A 51 -9.13 5.90 4.60
C ASN A 51 -8.45 7.25 4.89
N VAL A 52 -9.03 8.08 5.76
CA VAL A 52 -8.49 9.42 6.07
C VAL A 52 -7.05 9.36 6.57
N THR A 53 -6.70 8.41 7.44
CA THR A 53 -5.36 8.30 8.02
C THR A 53 -4.30 8.01 6.95
N PHE A 54 -4.62 7.16 5.98
CA PHE A 54 -3.74 6.90 4.84
C PHE A 54 -3.66 8.12 3.91
N VAL A 55 -4.81 8.67 3.49
CA VAL A 55 -4.88 9.76 2.51
C VAL A 55 -4.23 11.04 3.04
N ALA A 56 -4.57 11.45 4.28
CA ALA A 56 -3.99 12.65 4.89
C ALA A 56 -2.47 12.53 5.04
N SER A 57 -1.96 11.33 5.38
CA SER A 57 -0.52 11.10 5.49
C SER A 57 0.21 11.25 4.15
N ILE A 58 -0.34 10.74 3.06
CA ILE A 58 0.32 10.84 1.74
C ILE A 58 0.06 12.17 1.04
N GLN A 59 -1.01 12.88 1.40
CA GLN A 59 -1.36 14.18 0.80
C GLN A 59 -0.30 15.25 1.05
N HIS A 60 0.38 15.20 2.18
CA HIS A 60 1.45 16.14 2.54
C HIS A 60 2.83 15.69 2.03
N ASP A 61 2.96 14.46 1.56
CA ASP A 61 4.20 13.92 1.04
C ASP A 61 4.32 14.17 -0.47
N LYS A 62 5.10 15.18 -0.85
CA LYS A 62 5.34 15.59 -2.25
C LYS A 62 5.94 14.48 -3.15
N TRP A 63 6.37 13.37 -2.55
CA TRP A 63 6.86 12.22 -3.32
C TRP A 63 5.73 11.47 -4.02
N PHE A 64 4.51 11.50 -3.48
CA PHE A 64 3.35 10.86 -4.09
C PHE A 64 2.69 11.76 -5.15
N GLU A 65 2.23 11.14 -6.22
CA GLU A 65 1.40 11.75 -7.26
C GLU A 65 -0.06 11.34 -7.01
N LEU A 66 -0.87 12.29 -6.49
CA LEU A 66 -2.24 12.02 -6.09
C LEU A 66 -3.24 12.47 -7.15
N TYR A 67 -4.17 11.60 -7.46
CA TYR A 67 -5.32 11.86 -8.33
C TYR A 67 -6.60 11.66 -7.52
N SER A 68 -7.40 12.72 -7.35
CA SER A 68 -8.67 12.63 -6.61
C SER A 68 -9.82 12.30 -7.56
N CYS A 69 -10.60 11.27 -7.23
CA CYS A 69 -11.81 10.90 -7.96
C CYS A 69 -12.84 10.36 -6.96
N VAL A 70 -13.94 11.08 -6.77
CA VAL A 70 -14.97 10.77 -5.76
C VAL A 70 -15.64 9.44 -6.00
N ASP A 71 -16.00 9.14 -7.27
CA ASP A 71 -16.62 7.88 -7.66
C ASP A 71 -15.57 6.76 -7.77
N GLU A 72 -15.71 5.72 -6.98
CA GLU A 72 -14.72 4.64 -6.89
C GLU A 72 -14.60 3.83 -8.19
N ARG A 73 -15.69 3.63 -8.92
CA ARG A 73 -15.66 2.94 -10.21
C ARG A 73 -14.86 3.74 -11.22
N SER A 74 -15.11 5.03 -11.33
CA SER A 74 -14.37 5.94 -12.19
C SER A 74 -12.91 6.04 -11.80
N ALA A 75 -12.62 6.09 -10.48
CA ALA A 75 -11.26 6.08 -9.94
C ALA A 75 -10.48 4.83 -10.38
N ALA A 76 -11.10 3.66 -10.29
CA ALA A 76 -10.47 2.41 -10.67
C ALA A 76 -10.19 2.30 -12.18
N TYR A 77 -11.12 2.78 -13.04
CA TYR A 77 -10.87 2.86 -14.49
C TYR A 77 -9.82 3.92 -14.84
N MET A 78 -9.79 5.06 -14.13
CA MET A 78 -8.70 6.03 -14.27
C MET A 78 -7.33 5.38 -13.97
N ALA A 79 -7.25 4.58 -12.92
CA ALA A 79 -6.03 3.85 -12.56
C ALA A 79 -5.64 2.83 -13.65
N CYS A 80 -6.60 2.14 -14.26
CA CYS A 80 -6.34 1.26 -15.41
C CYS A 80 -5.73 2.04 -16.59
N GLY A 81 -6.26 3.22 -16.89
CA GLY A 81 -5.71 4.11 -17.92
C GLY A 81 -4.28 4.56 -17.61
N LEU A 82 -4.05 5.02 -16.37
CA LEU A 82 -2.72 5.43 -15.91
C LEU A 82 -1.71 4.27 -15.98
N ALA A 83 -2.09 3.07 -15.53
CA ALA A 83 -1.22 1.89 -15.58
C ALA A 83 -0.92 1.46 -17.02
N ALA A 84 -1.91 1.52 -17.90
CA ALA A 84 -1.73 1.17 -19.31
C ALA A 84 -0.75 2.12 -20.03
N GLU A 85 -0.80 3.41 -19.70
CA GLU A 85 0.05 4.44 -20.30
C GLU A 85 1.45 4.44 -19.68
N SER A 86 1.55 4.50 -18.35
CA SER A 86 2.84 4.64 -17.66
C SER A 86 3.62 3.34 -17.52
N LYS A 87 2.98 2.17 -17.66
CA LYS A 87 3.54 0.84 -17.38
C LYS A 87 4.01 0.66 -15.93
N GLU A 88 3.54 1.51 -15.03
CA GLU A 88 3.90 1.50 -13.61
C GLU A 88 2.74 0.97 -12.76
N PRO A 89 3.01 0.41 -11.57
CA PRO A 89 1.98 0.08 -10.60
C PRO A 89 1.23 1.32 -10.14
N ILE A 90 -0.11 1.24 -10.14
CA ILE A 90 -0.98 2.32 -9.67
C ILE A 90 -1.75 1.85 -8.43
N VAL A 91 -1.72 2.65 -7.37
CA VAL A 91 -2.56 2.43 -6.19
C VAL A 91 -3.94 3.02 -6.43
N ILE A 92 -4.99 2.27 -6.08
CA ILE A 92 -6.34 2.80 -5.87
C ILE A 92 -6.68 2.69 -4.40
N ASN A 93 -7.21 3.77 -3.81
CA ASN A 93 -7.53 3.80 -2.39
C ASN A 93 -8.94 4.32 -2.14
N CYS A 94 -9.74 3.57 -1.41
CA CYS A 94 -11.06 3.96 -0.95
C CYS A 94 -11.36 3.45 0.46
N THR A 95 -12.54 3.83 0.96
CA THR A 95 -13.09 3.29 2.20
C THR A 95 -13.47 1.81 2.05
N GLY A 96 -13.85 1.20 3.14
CA GLY A 96 -14.40 -0.16 3.19
C GLY A 96 -15.81 -0.30 2.60
N ALA A 97 -16.45 -1.42 2.91
CA ALA A 97 -17.82 -1.74 2.55
C ALA A 97 -18.12 -1.63 1.05
N THR A 98 -19.24 -0.97 0.70
CA THR A 98 -19.75 -0.89 -0.68
C THR A 98 -18.80 -0.15 -1.63
N SER A 99 -18.06 0.84 -1.14
CA SER A 99 -17.03 1.56 -1.91
C SER A 99 -16.03 0.59 -2.57
N SER A 100 -15.52 -0.36 -1.79
CA SER A 100 -14.57 -1.35 -2.28
C SER A 100 -15.16 -2.29 -3.36
N ARG A 101 -16.50 -2.48 -3.37
CA ARG A 101 -17.19 -3.28 -4.38
C ARG A 101 -17.31 -2.56 -5.73
N ASN A 102 -17.30 -1.23 -5.73
CA ASN A 102 -17.30 -0.43 -6.96
C ASN A 102 -15.99 -0.60 -7.75
N TYR A 103 -14.92 -1.10 -7.17
CA TYR A 103 -13.68 -1.40 -7.87
C TYR A 103 -13.74 -2.64 -8.76
N PHE A 104 -14.65 -3.58 -8.52
CA PHE A 104 -14.66 -4.87 -9.21
C PHE A 104 -14.71 -4.79 -10.73
N PRO A 105 -15.53 -3.92 -11.38
CA PRO A 105 -15.53 -3.82 -12.83
C PRO A 105 -14.16 -3.50 -13.41
N ALA A 106 -13.46 -2.50 -12.84
CA ALA A 106 -12.14 -2.09 -13.29
C ALA A 106 -11.03 -3.08 -12.86
N LEU A 107 -11.16 -3.75 -11.72
CA LEU A 107 -10.24 -4.81 -11.32
C LEU A 107 -10.36 -6.03 -12.24
N THR A 108 -11.57 -6.38 -12.70
CA THR A 108 -11.77 -7.39 -13.74
C THR A 108 -11.06 -6.99 -15.03
N GLU A 109 -11.25 -5.74 -15.48
CA GLU A 109 -10.53 -5.18 -16.64
C GLU A 109 -9.01 -5.27 -16.44
N SER A 110 -8.51 -4.85 -15.28
CA SER A 110 -7.10 -4.92 -14.90
C SER A 110 -6.54 -6.34 -14.93
N TYR A 111 -7.34 -7.33 -14.46
CA TYR A 111 -6.95 -8.74 -14.44
C TYR A 111 -6.72 -9.27 -15.86
N TYR A 112 -7.70 -9.09 -16.74
CA TYR A 112 -7.65 -9.60 -18.11
C TYR A 112 -6.69 -8.82 -19.02
N ARG A 113 -6.47 -7.53 -18.76
CA ARG A 113 -5.48 -6.72 -19.48
C ARG A 113 -4.08 -6.76 -18.87
N GLN A 114 -3.89 -7.51 -17.79
CA GLN A 114 -2.60 -7.62 -17.09
C GLN A 114 -2.05 -6.24 -16.68
N LEU A 115 -2.85 -5.44 -15.97
CA LEU A 115 -2.44 -4.14 -15.47
C LEU A 115 -2.08 -4.23 -13.97
N PRO A 116 -0.97 -3.62 -13.52
CA PRO A 116 -0.51 -3.71 -12.13
C PRO A 116 -1.26 -2.72 -11.23
N ILE A 117 -2.47 -3.08 -10.81
CA ILE A 117 -3.28 -2.26 -9.90
C ILE A 117 -3.16 -2.78 -8.47
N LEU A 118 -2.76 -1.92 -7.54
CA LEU A 118 -2.75 -2.20 -6.11
C LEU A 118 -3.96 -1.54 -5.44
N ALA A 119 -5.00 -2.33 -5.15
CA ALA A 119 -6.16 -1.85 -4.41
C ALA A 119 -5.87 -1.86 -2.91
N ILE A 120 -5.88 -0.69 -2.27
CA ILE A 120 -5.80 -0.54 -0.81
C ILE A 120 -7.16 -0.06 -0.33
N THR A 121 -7.91 -0.93 0.35
CA THR A 121 -9.22 -0.58 0.90
C THR A 121 -9.15 -0.50 2.40
N SER A 122 -9.50 0.64 2.96
CA SER A 122 -9.45 0.85 4.42
C SER A 122 -10.70 0.29 5.09
N THR A 123 -10.53 -0.35 6.25
CA THR A 123 -11.60 -0.95 7.01
C THR A 123 -11.43 -0.69 8.51
N GLN A 124 -12.49 -0.91 9.27
CA GLN A 124 -12.38 -1.09 10.71
C GLN A 124 -11.88 -2.50 11.04
N ASP A 125 -11.69 -2.79 12.32
CA ASP A 125 -11.29 -4.10 12.79
C ASP A 125 -12.23 -5.21 12.27
N ILE A 126 -11.64 -6.30 11.77
CA ILE A 126 -12.40 -7.44 11.21
C ILE A 126 -13.23 -8.19 12.25
N SER A 127 -12.91 -8.06 13.55
CA SER A 127 -13.75 -8.61 14.63
C SER A 127 -15.17 -8.02 14.67
N LYS A 128 -15.38 -6.89 13.99
CA LYS A 128 -16.69 -6.23 13.86
C LYS A 128 -17.56 -6.83 12.74
N ILE A 129 -17.02 -7.70 11.89
CA ILE A 129 -17.78 -8.35 10.81
C ILE A 129 -18.90 -9.20 11.42
N GLY A 130 -20.12 -9.03 10.92
CA GLY A 130 -21.30 -9.73 11.40
C GLY A 130 -21.92 -9.16 12.68
N ASN A 131 -21.32 -8.13 13.30
CA ASN A 131 -21.80 -7.51 14.54
C ASN A 131 -22.67 -6.25 14.30
N MET A 132 -23.30 -6.13 13.15
CA MET A 132 -24.17 -5.02 12.75
C MET A 132 -23.50 -3.62 12.82
N VAL A 133 -22.18 -3.58 12.72
CA VAL A 133 -21.42 -2.33 12.64
C VAL A 133 -21.48 -1.79 11.21
N CYS A 134 -21.84 -0.50 11.09
CA CYS A 134 -21.91 0.17 9.80
C CYS A 134 -20.62 0.06 8.99
N GLN A 135 -20.74 -0.18 7.69
CA GLN A 135 -19.63 -0.19 6.72
C GLN A 135 -18.52 -1.23 7.01
N VAL A 136 -18.84 -2.27 7.75
CA VAL A 136 -17.92 -3.39 7.99
C VAL A 136 -18.48 -4.65 7.34
N ILE A 137 -17.85 -5.04 6.24
CA ILE A 137 -18.24 -6.24 5.46
C ILE A 137 -17.05 -7.19 5.35
N ASP A 138 -17.35 -8.47 5.13
CA ASP A 138 -16.31 -9.46 4.86
C ASP A 138 -15.70 -9.24 3.46
N ARG A 139 -14.38 -9.09 3.41
CA ARG A 139 -13.56 -8.95 2.20
C ARG A 139 -12.44 -9.97 2.15
N SER A 140 -12.52 -11.04 2.94
CA SER A 140 -11.53 -12.12 2.97
C SER A 140 -11.47 -12.89 1.66
N CYS A 141 -12.62 -13.03 0.97
CA CYS A 141 -12.72 -13.66 -0.34
C CYS A 141 -12.99 -12.64 -1.42
N GLN A 142 -12.14 -12.64 -2.44
CA GLN A 142 -12.31 -11.84 -3.66
C GLN A 142 -12.66 -12.76 -4.83
N PRO A 143 -13.40 -12.28 -5.84
CA PRO A 143 -13.60 -13.05 -7.08
C PRO A 143 -12.26 -13.42 -7.71
N LYS A 144 -12.13 -14.66 -8.18
CA LYS A 144 -10.85 -15.21 -8.65
C LYS A 144 -10.27 -14.49 -9.88
N ASP A 145 -11.12 -13.87 -10.67
CA ASP A 145 -10.76 -13.16 -11.90
C ASP A 145 -10.79 -11.64 -11.74
N THR A 146 -10.71 -11.15 -10.51
CA THR A 146 -10.58 -9.73 -10.20
C THR A 146 -9.31 -9.39 -9.45
N ILE A 147 -8.78 -10.34 -8.67
CA ILE A 147 -7.62 -10.14 -7.79
C ILE A 147 -6.75 -11.40 -7.79
N LYS A 148 -5.47 -11.26 -8.07
CA LYS A 148 -4.48 -12.34 -8.01
C LYS A 148 -4.13 -12.73 -6.57
N TYR A 149 -4.03 -11.75 -5.70
CA TYR A 149 -3.69 -11.93 -4.29
C TYR A 149 -4.38 -10.87 -3.43
N SER A 150 -4.92 -11.30 -2.31
CA SER A 150 -5.54 -10.41 -1.31
C SER A 150 -4.99 -10.70 0.07
N VAL A 151 -4.71 -9.66 0.84
CA VAL A 151 -4.19 -9.78 2.20
C VAL A 151 -4.83 -8.75 3.14
N HIS A 152 -5.04 -9.17 4.38
CA HIS A 152 -5.48 -8.29 5.46
C HIS A 152 -4.30 -7.83 6.31
N ILE A 153 -4.24 -6.52 6.53
CA ILE A 153 -3.25 -5.85 7.39
C ILE A 153 -3.98 -5.28 8.61
N PRO A 154 -3.86 -5.93 9.77
CA PRO A 154 -4.48 -5.48 11.01
C PRO A 154 -3.73 -4.30 11.62
N THR A 155 -4.27 -3.75 12.71
CA THR A 155 -3.51 -2.88 13.62
C THR A 155 -2.36 -3.64 14.27
N ILE A 156 -1.27 -2.94 14.59
CA ILE A 156 -0.05 -3.54 15.13
C ILE A 156 0.09 -3.20 16.60
N THR A 157 0.23 -4.21 17.44
CA THR A 157 0.37 -4.05 18.89
C THR A 157 1.75 -4.50 19.40
N ASN A 158 2.47 -5.32 18.65
CA ASN A 158 3.76 -5.88 19.05
C ASN A 158 4.72 -6.03 17.85
N TYR A 159 5.97 -6.37 18.15
CA TYR A 159 7.02 -6.49 17.15
C TYR A 159 6.82 -7.66 16.16
N ALA A 160 6.25 -8.77 16.61
CA ALA A 160 5.99 -9.91 15.71
C ALA A 160 4.94 -9.56 14.65
N GLU A 161 3.88 -8.83 15.04
CA GLU A 161 2.86 -8.31 14.11
C GLU A 161 3.44 -7.28 13.15
N GLU A 162 4.42 -6.49 13.58
CA GLU A 162 5.13 -5.55 12.70
C GLU A 162 5.88 -6.29 11.59
N ILE A 163 6.64 -7.34 11.94
CA ILE A 163 7.34 -8.17 10.96
C ILE A 163 6.35 -8.82 9.99
N ASP A 164 5.26 -9.40 10.50
CA ASP A 164 4.22 -10.02 9.69
C ASP A 164 3.59 -9.01 8.72
N CYS A 165 3.28 -7.81 9.20
CA CYS A 165 2.76 -6.71 8.39
C CYS A 165 3.72 -6.35 7.25
N VAL A 166 5.01 -6.15 7.54
CA VAL A 166 6.04 -5.85 6.53
C VAL A 166 6.13 -6.97 5.49
N ASN A 167 6.11 -8.22 5.91
CA ASN A 167 6.18 -9.38 5.02
C ASN A 167 4.94 -9.49 4.12
N LYS A 168 3.75 -9.31 4.69
CA LYS A 168 2.47 -9.35 3.97
C LYS A 168 2.37 -8.26 2.90
N ILE A 169 2.77 -7.02 3.22
CA ILE A 169 2.74 -5.91 2.26
C ILE A 169 3.76 -6.15 1.14
N ASN A 170 5.00 -6.54 1.47
CA ASN A 170 5.99 -6.91 0.46
C ASN A 170 5.46 -8.00 -0.47
N LYS A 171 4.86 -9.07 0.08
CA LYS A 171 4.27 -10.14 -0.71
C LYS A 171 3.19 -9.61 -1.64
N ALA A 172 2.26 -8.78 -1.16
CA ALA A 172 1.22 -8.20 -1.98
C ALA A 172 1.80 -7.39 -3.16
N ILE A 173 2.81 -6.56 -2.90
CA ILE A 173 3.47 -5.78 -3.95
C ILE A 173 4.19 -6.69 -4.97
N LEU A 174 4.87 -7.73 -4.50
CA LEU A 174 5.57 -8.69 -5.39
C LEU A 174 4.60 -9.51 -6.25
N GLU A 175 3.38 -9.76 -5.76
CA GLU A 175 2.36 -10.50 -6.51
C GLU A 175 1.76 -9.68 -7.69
N LEU A 176 1.99 -8.36 -7.75
CA LEU A 176 1.62 -7.55 -8.92
C LEU A 176 2.23 -8.09 -10.23
N ASN A 177 3.45 -8.64 -10.15
CA ASN A 177 4.21 -9.11 -11.31
C ASN A 177 4.53 -10.62 -11.28
N HIS A 178 4.07 -11.35 -10.28
CA HIS A 178 4.36 -12.78 -10.14
C HIS A 178 3.42 -13.61 -11.02
N HIS A 179 3.96 -14.52 -11.85
CA HIS A 179 3.18 -15.33 -12.81
C HIS A 179 2.25 -14.49 -13.70
N GLY A 180 2.80 -13.45 -14.29
CA GLY A 180 2.08 -12.44 -15.07
C GLY A 180 1.69 -11.21 -14.24
N ILE A 181 1.45 -10.11 -14.91
CA ILE A 181 1.04 -8.84 -14.31
C ILE A 181 -0.45 -8.90 -13.97
N GLY A 182 -0.87 -8.27 -12.86
CA GLY A 182 -2.29 -8.16 -12.55
C GLY A 182 -2.57 -7.53 -11.19
N PRO A 183 -3.83 -7.33 -10.85
CA PRO A 183 -4.24 -6.60 -9.66
C PRO A 183 -4.08 -7.41 -8.38
N VAL A 184 -3.76 -6.69 -7.30
CA VAL A 184 -3.69 -7.23 -5.93
C VAL A 184 -4.45 -6.33 -4.96
N HIS A 185 -4.80 -6.86 -3.80
CA HIS A 185 -5.59 -6.17 -2.80
C HIS A 185 -4.96 -6.22 -1.41
N ILE A 186 -4.91 -5.07 -0.76
CA ILE A 186 -4.59 -4.91 0.65
C ILE A 186 -5.83 -4.39 1.37
N ASN A 187 -6.37 -5.18 2.31
CA ASN A 187 -7.40 -4.75 3.22
C ASN A 187 -6.75 -4.18 4.47
N LEU A 188 -6.69 -2.85 4.58
CA LEU A 188 -5.95 -2.14 5.61
C LEU A 188 -6.88 -1.72 6.76
N THR A 189 -6.66 -2.23 7.96
CA THR A 189 -7.39 -1.76 9.14
C THR A 189 -6.91 -0.38 9.55
N THR A 190 -7.84 0.53 9.82
CA THR A 190 -7.59 1.86 10.35
C THR A 190 -8.42 2.12 11.60
N THR A 191 -7.92 2.97 12.48
CA THR A 191 -8.59 3.32 13.74
C THR A 191 -9.16 4.74 13.73
N TYR A 192 -9.09 5.41 12.59
CA TYR A 192 -9.46 6.84 12.45
C TYR A 192 -8.66 7.76 13.36
N SER A 193 -7.40 7.44 13.64
CA SER A 193 -6.56 8.27 14.48
C SER A 193 -6.46 9.69 13.93
N GLU A 194 -6.70 10.67 14.79
CA GLU A 194 -6.48 12.09 14.50
C GLU A 194 -5.05 12.54 14.86
N ASP A 195 -4.21 11.61 15.33
CA ASP A 195 -2.82 11.87 15.65
C ASP A 195 -1.93 11.77 14.39
N TYR A 196 -1.46 12.92 13.94
CA TYR A 196 -0.52 13.09 12.83
C TYR A 196 0.81 13.65 13.33
N SER A 197 1.34 13.05 14.40
CA SER A 197 2.57 13.53 15.06
C SER A 197 3.88 12.98 14.48
N ILE A 198 3.81 12.06 13.53
CA ILE A 198 4.99 11.36 13.02
C ILE A 198 5.63 12.14 11.85
N ASP A 199 6.86 12.61 12.05
CA ASP A 199 7.60 13.42 11.07
C ASP A 199 8.33 12.56 10.02
N ARG A 200 8.64 11.29 10.33
CA ARG A 200 9.45 10.41 9.47
C ARG A 200 8.87 9.02 9.38
N LEU A 201 8.81 8.49 8.18
CA LEU A 201 8.43 7.10 7.96
C LEU A 201 9.45 6.14 8.58
N PRO A 202 8.99 4.99 9.08
CA PRO A 202 9.88 3.96 9.62
C PRO A 202 10.79 3.38 8.53
N THR A 203 11.96 2.93 8.95
CA THR A 203 12.84 2.14 8.08
C THR A 203 12.25 0.76 7.89
N VAL A 204 12.01 0.37 6.64
CA VAL A 204 11.40 -0.92 6.29
C VAL A 204 12.34 -1.76 5.45
N ARG A 205 12.20 -3.09 5.57
CA ARG A 205 12.89 -4.05 4.72
C ARG A 205 12.11 -4.21 3.42
N LYS A 206 12.73 -3.90 2.28
CA LYS A 206 12.23 -4.26 0.95
C LYS A 206 12.61 -5.70 0.66
N ILE A 207 11.64 -6.54 0.30
CA ILE A 207 11.86 -7.87 -0.25
C ILE A 207 11.86 -7.74 -1.77
N GLN A 208 12.82 -8.35 -2.43
CA GLN A 208 12.91 -8.43 -3.89
C GLN A 208 12.84 -9.90 -4.30
N ARG A 209 12.22 -10.18 -5.41
CA ARG A 209 12.18 -11.48 -6.05
C ARG A 209 12.98 -11.40 -7.35
N TYR A 210 13.84 -12.37 -7.56
CA TYR A 210 14.57 -12.56 -8.80
C TYR A 210 14.14 -13.88 -9.40
N LEU A 211 13.78 -13.87 -10.65
CA LEU A 211 13.41 -15.08 -11.40
C LEU A 211 14.65 -15.64 -12.11
N TRP A 212 14.55 -16.91 -12.51
CA TRP A 212 15.62 -17.54 -13.29
C TRP A 212 15.91 -16.74 -14.56
N GLY A 213 17.20 -16.40 -14.77
CA GLY A 213 17.66 -15.61 -15.92
C GLY A 213 17.64 -14.09 -15.72
N GLU A 214 17.15 -13.59 -14.57
CA GLU A 214 17.29 -12.18 -14.21
C GLU A 214 18.68 -11.89 -13.63
N GLU A 215 19.14 -10.64 -13.81
CA GLU A 215 20.40 -10.17 -13.26
C GLU A 215 20.28 -10.06 -11.72
N LEU A 216 21.17 -10.73 -11.01
CA LEU A 216 21.21 -10.69 -9.55
C LEU A 216 21.86 -9.38 -9.07
N PRO A 217 21.50 -8.91 -7.86
CA PRO A 217 22.12 -7.72 -7.30
C PRO A 217 23.60 -7.95 -7.00
N GLU A 218 24.41 -6.89 -7.10
CA GLU A 218 25.81 -6.92 -6.66
C GLU A 218 25.89 -7.21 -5.15
N LEU A 219 26.30 -8.41 -4.79
CA LEU A 219 26.42 -8.83 -3.39
C LEU A 219 27.66 -8.23 -2.70
N ALA A 220 28.67 -7.80 -3.46
CA ALA A 220 29.90 -7.21 -2.96
C ALA A 220 29.70 -5.97 -2.04
N ASN A 221 28.56 -5.30 -2.17
CA ASN A 221 28.22 -4.12 -1.38
C ASN A 221 27.67 -4.45 0.02
N TYR A 222 27.44 -5.73 0.34
CA TYR A 222 26.87 -6.14 1.62
C TYR A 222 27.97 -6.65 2.58
N LYS A 223 27.97 -6.14 3.83
CA LYS A 223 28.93 -6.57 4.87
C LYS A 223 28.68 -8.00 5.36
N LYS A 224 27.44 -8.46 5.29
CA LYS A 224 27.02 -9.81 5.71
C LYS A 224 25.94 -10.32 4.78
N ILE A 225 26.09 -11.54 4.33
CA ILE A 225 25.15 -12.26 3.49
C ILE A 225 24.78 -13.55 4.21
N SER A 226 23.49 -13.87 4.26
CA SER A 226 23.00 -15.16 4.73
C SER A 226 22.22 -15.82 3.62
N ILE A 227 22.55 -17.06 3.28
CA ILE A 227 21.92 -17.84 2.23
C ILE A 227 21.06 -18.92 2.87
N PHE A 228 19.78 -18.92 2.57
CA PHE A 228 18.83 -19.95 3.00
C PHE A 228 18.41 -20.78 1.78
N ILE A 229 18.66 -22.06 1.85
CA ILE A 229 18.42 -23.01 0.76
C ILE A 229 17.18 -23.82 1.09
N GLY A 230 16.29 -24.03 0.11
CA GLY A 230 15.11 -24.84 0.27
C GLY A 230 15.44 -26.33 0.49
N SER A 231 14.61 -27.04 1.26
CA SER A 231 14.83 -28.43 1.68
C SER A 231 14.80 -29.47 0.57
N HIS A 232 14.41 -29.09 -0.65
CA HIS A 232 14.25 -30.00 -1.79
C HIS A 232 15.38 -29.90 -2.84
N LEU A 233 16.40 -29.09 -2.58
CA LEU A 233 17.56 -28.96 -3.48
C LEU A 233 18.66 -29.89 -3.00
N GLU A 234 19.00 -30.87 -3.84
CA GLU A 234 20.25 -31.61 -3.73
C GLU A 234 21.34 -30.77 -4.43
N TRP A 235 22.33 -30.39 -3.66
CA TRP A 235 23.45 -29.58 -4.17
C TRP A 235 24.58 -30.48 -4.59
N THR A 236 25.12 -30.23 -5.76
CA THR A 236 26.35 -30.86 -6.20
C THR A 236 27.55 -30.25 -5.45
N GLU A 237 28.65 -31.02 -5.31
CA GLU A 237 29.88 -30.51 -4.70
C GLU A 237 30.41 -29.24 -5.39
N ARG A 238 30.19 -29.13 -6.69
CA ARG A 238 30.55 -27.92 -7.46
C ARG A 238 29.74 -26.70 -7.09
N GLU A 239 28.43 -26.86 -6.83
CA GLU A 239 27.56 -25.77 -6.43
C GLU A 239 27.87 -25.32 -4.99
N ILE A 240 28.18 -26.28 -4.10
CA ILE A 240 28.62 -25.99 -2.71
C ILE A 240 29.92 -25.19 -2.71
N ALA A 241 30.84 -25.50 -3.61
CA ALA A 241 32.12 -24.79 -3.70
C ALA A 241 32.03 -23.37 -4.27
N LEU A 242 30.88 -22.98 -4.86
CA LEU A 242 30.64 -21.64 -5.40
C LEU A 242 29.94 -20.69 -4.41
N ILE A 243 29.48 -21.18 -3.25
CA ILE A 243 28.84 -20.43 -2.19
C ILE A 243 29.84 -20.09 -1.07
#